data_c0ebd168f922edfb516b0c42684a7d36
#
_entry.id   c0ebd168f922edfb516b0c42684a7d36
#
_cell.length_a   1.000
_cell.length_b   1.000
_cell.length_c   1.000
_cell.angle_alpha   90.00
_cell.angle_beta   90.00
_cell.angle_gamma   90.00
#
_symmetry.space_group_name_H-M   'P 1'
#
loop_
_entity.id
_entity.type
_entity.pdbx_description
1 polymer ?
#
loop_
_entity_poly.entity_id
_entity_poly.type
_entity_poly.pdbx_seq_one_letter_code
_entity_poly.pdbx_strand_id
1 'polypeptide(L)'
;MKIYLIIILFFICGFYSCKSTDVQDSNLTQYVDPFVGTAYTGHTTPAAACPLGFVQPGPQTGNFGWEHCSGYNYNDSLIWGFTQNKLNGTGIPDMGDLLMMPFSGVSGKEFKSKYSKDREIASPGYYSVYLDDNHVKVELSCTPHVAIHKYSFDQDGGAVYINFQSGSVSTEEQYETRVINSKVNVADDYTISGFHHLKGWVERQLYYIIQFDKPIVSIDTIKGNERNKAPVCVFHFNQKKGDVLQAKVALSTVSIEGAYRNMDSELAHWNFNQVKEGSSKRWEDILSRVEIEGSVEQKRNFYTSMYHLFFQPNNMADVDGKYRGANDSVFVSLSGEYYSTFSLWDTFRAAHPMYTILVPEKVPDMINT
;
A
#
# COMPACT_ATOMS: atom_id res chain seq x y z
N MET A 1 -19.08 -47.99 -76.29
CA MET A 1 -17.87 -47.32 -75.93
C MET A 1 -18.28 -46.20 -74.95
N LYS A 2 -18.10 -46.42 -73.60
CA LYS A 2 -18.52 -45.48 -72.60
C LYS A 2 -17.26 -44.77 -72.12
N ILE A 3 -17.23 -43.43 -72.25
CA ILE A 3 -16.15 -42.57 -71.77
C ILE A 3 -16.52 -42.16 -70.31
N TYR A 4 -15.67 -42.55 -69.36
CA TYR A 4 -15.79 -42.10 -68.00
C TYR A 4 -15.00 -40.81 -67.79
N LEU A 5 -15.72 -39.74 -67.39
CA LEU A 5 -15.12 -38.45 -67.04
C LEU A 5 -14.74 -38.53 -65.61
N ILE A 6 -13.47 -38.48 -65.29
CA ILE A 6 -12.96 -38.42 -63.90
C ILE A 6 -12.82 -36.93 -63.51
N ILE A 7 -13.68 -36.46 -62.63
CA ILE A 7 -13.57 -35.14 -62.01
C ILE A 7 -12.62 -35.24 -60.78
N ILE A 8 -11.44 -34.66 -60.92
CA ILE A 8 -10.52 -34.53 -59.79
C ILE A 8 -10.91 -33.25 -59.03
N LEU A 9 -11.48 -33.44 -57.84
CA LEU A 9 -11.76 -32.35 -56.90
C LEU A 9 -10.47 -32.03 -56.12
N PHE A 10 -9.84 -30.92 -56.43
CA PHE A 10 -8.75 -30.37 -55.62
C PHE A 10 -9.32 -29.76 -54.32
N PHE A 11 -9.14 -30.45 -53.22
CA PHE A 11 -9.38 -29.88 -51.86
C PHE A 11 -8.22 -28.97 -51.53
N ILE A 12 -8.42 -27.65 -51.70
CA ILE A 12 -7.50 -26.64 -51.15
C ILE A 12 -7.79 -26.53 -49.66
N CYS A 13 -7.07 -27.28 -48.82
CA CYS A 13 -6.99 -27.02 -47.40
C CYS A 13 -6.21 -25.73 -47.20
N GLY A 14 -6.92 -24.62 -47.06
CA GLY A 14 -6.35 -23.39 -46.56
C GLY A 14 -5.90 -23.60 -45.12
N PHE A 15 -4.59 -23.74 -44.91
CA PHE A 15 -4.01 -23.60 -43.58
C PHE A 15 -4.23 -22.15 -43.13
N TYR A 16 -5.32 -21.92 -42.39
CA TYR A 16 -5.37 -20.76 -41.50
C TYR A 16 -4.31 -20.98 -40.45
N SER A 17 -3.12 -20.43 -40.67
CA SER A 17 -2.12 -20.23 -39.66
C SER A 17 -2.73 -19.27 -38.63
N CYS A 18 -3.26 -19.83 -37.57
CA CYS A 18 -3.53 -19.05 -36.37
C CYS A 18 -2.15 -18.51 -35.92
N LYS A 19 -1.84 -17.26 -36.28
CA LYS A 19 -0.77 -16.56 -35.61
C LYS A 19 -1.19 -16.55 -34.15
N SER A 20 -0.54 -17.39 -33.36
CA SER A 20 -0.43 -17.12 -31.92
C SER A 20 0.13 -15.70 -31.84
N THR A 21 -0.70 -14.75 -31.48
CA THR A 21 -0.21 -13.50 -30.94
C THR A 21 0.60 -13.94 -29.73
N ASP A 22 1.92 -14.00 -29.87
CA ASP A 22 2.81 -13.94 -28.73
C ASP A 22 2.28 -12.75 -27.92
N VAL A 23 1.67 -13.04 -26.78
CA VAL A 23 1.41 -12.04 -25.76
C VAL A 23 2.82 -11.62 -25.34
N GLN A 24 3.34 -10.61 -26.01
CA GLN A 24 4.55 -9.95 -25.63
C GLN A 24 4.24 -9.47 -24.22
N ASP A 25 4.95 -10.03 -23.24
CA ASP A 25 4.79 -9.67 -21.84
C ASP A 25 5.03 -8.16 -21.77
N SER A 26 3.94 -7.40 -21.81
CA SER A 26 4.00 -5.94 -21.89
C SER A 26 4.41 -5.44 -20.52
N ASN A 27 5.70 -5.25 -20.29
CA ASN A 27 6.20 -4.71 -19.02
C ASN A 27 5.90 -3.19 -18.95
N LEU A 28 4.61 -2.84 -18.83
CA LEU A 28 4.15 -1.45 -18.80
C LEU A 28 4.50 -0.77 -17.48
N THR A 29 4.64 -1.54 -16.41
CA THR A 29 5.07 -1.03 -15.09
C THR A 29 6.43 -0.32 -15.15
N GLN A 30 7.29 -0.63 -16.14
CA GLN A 30 8.57 0.07 -16.35
C GLN A 30 8.43 1.56 -16.69
N TYR A 31 7.27 1.96 -17.22
CA TYR A 31 7.00 3.36 -17.58
C TYR A 31 6.45 4.18 -16.42
N VAL A 32 6.03 3.53 -15.32
CA VAL A 32 5.48 4.23 -14.16
C VAL A 32 6.60 4.81 -13.30
N ASP A 33 6.50 6.08 -13.00
CA ASP A 33 7.36 6.78 -12.06
C ASP A 33 6.55 7.23 -10.83
N PRO A 34 6.59 6.48 -9.71
CA PRO A 34 5.83 6.83 -8.51
C PRO A 34 6.26 8.12 -7.82
N PHE A 35 7.41 8.71 -8.20
CA PHE A 35 7.87 9.98 -7.64
C PHE A 35 7.23 11.21 -8.31
N VAL A 36 6.57 11.05 -9.45
CA VAL A 36 5.83 12.14 -10.10
C VAL A 36 4.76 12.66 -9.15
N GLY A 37 4.74 13.99 -8.92
CA GLY A 37 3.79 14.66 -8.05
C GLY A 37 4.10 14.56 -6.54
N THR A 38 5.25 14.00 -6.14
CA THR A 38 5.62 13.86 -4.71
C THR A 38 6.37 15.07 -4.15
N ALA A 39 6.74 16.05 -4.98
CA ALA A 39 7.40 17.26 -4.55
C ALA A 39 6.40 18.40 -4.30
N TYR A 40 6.79 19.34 -3.45
CA TYR A 40 6.02 20.53 -3.11
C TYR A 40 4.59 20.19 -2.66
N THR A 41 3.58 20.61 -3.41
CA THR A 41 2.14 20.45 -3.13
C THR A 41 1.47 19.49 -4.12
N GLY A 42 2.20 18.53 -4.67
CA GLY A 42 1.62 17.53 -5.57
C GLY A 42 0.84 16.44 -4.85
N HIS A 43 1.10 16.23 -3.56
CA HIS A 43 0.37 15.35 -2.63
C HIS A 43 0.26 13.89 -3.05
N THR A 44 1.14 13.41 -3.95
CA THR A 44 1.25 11.98 -4.24
C THR A 44 2.29 11.32 -3.34
N THR A 45 2.31 10.00 -3.29
CA THR A 45 3.22 9.23 -2.46
C THR A 45 3.87 8.10 -3.25
N PRO A 46 5.17 7.79 -3.02
CA PRO A 46 5.84 6.65 -3.64
C PRO A 46 5.58 5.32 -2.92
N ALA A 47 4.55 5.26 -2.08
CA ALA A 47 4.23 4.07 -1.29
C ALA A 47 4.02 2.83 -2.17
N ALA A 48 4.41 1.66 -1.67
CA ALA A 48 4.04 0.40 -2.28
C ALA A 48 2.53 0.17 -2.09
N ALA A 49 1.80 -0.01 -3.18
CA ALA A 49 0.36 -0.22 -3.15
C ALA A 49 -0.05 -1.24 -4.21
N CYS A 50 -1.14 -1.98 -3.97
CA CYS A 50 -1.90 -2.64 -5.02
C CYS A 50 -2.91 -1.67 -5.64
N PRO A 51 -3.35 -1.87 -6.91
CA PRO A 51 -4.44 -1.08 -7.46
C PRO A 51 -5.67 -1.18 -6.55
N LEU A 52 -6.22 -0.03 -6.15
CA LEU A 52 -7.39 0.09 -5.28
C LEU A 52 -7.24 -0.63 -3.92
N GLY A 53 -6.01 -0.99 -3.51
CA GLY A 53 -5.74 -1.68 -2.25
C GLY A 53 -5.92 -0.77 -1.03
N PHE A 54 -6.36 -1.34 0.10
CA PHE A 54 -6.51 -0.61 1.35
C PHE A 54 -5.17 -0.30 2.01
N VAL A 55 -4.23 -1.25 1.94
CA VAL A 55 -2.90 -1.12 2.52
C VAL A 55 -1.93 -0.52 1.52
N GLN A 56 -1.21 0.52 1.94
CA GLN A 56 -0.28 1.29 1.13
C GLN A 56 0.96 1.63 1.96
N PRO A 57 1.82 0.63 2.28
CA PRO A 57 3.01 0.87 3.09
C PRO A 57 3.97 1.79 2.37
N GLY A 58 4.36 2.87 3.04
CA GLY A 58 5.22 3.85 2.40
C GLY A 58 5.87 4.84 3.36
N PRO A 59 6.87 5.59 2.88
CA PRO A 59 7.63 6.52 3.68
C PRO A 59 6.75 7.67 4.20
N GLN A 60 7.09 8.10 5.41
CA GLN A 60 6.60 9.33 6.04
C GLN A 60 7.81 10.23 6.26
N THR A 61 7.83 11.41 5.63
CA THR A 61 8.91 12.40 5.79
C THR A 61 8.46 13.62 6.59
N GLY A 62 7.15 13.82 6.72
CA GLY A 62 6.52 14.81 7.56
C GLY A 62 5.07 14.44 7.82
N ASN A 63 4.45 15.07 8.81
CA ASN A 63 3.05 14.83 9.17
C ASN A 63 2.28 16.12 9.44
N PHE A 64 2.86 17.27 9.13
CA PHE A 64 2.29 18.57 9.42
C PHE A 64 2.32 19.47 8.18
N GLY A 65 1.24 20.22 7.98
CA GLY A 65 1.14 21.23 6.94
C GLY A 65 0.69 20.66 5.59
N TRP A 66 0.47 21.60 4.68
CA TRP A 66 -0.07 21.33 3.35
C TRP A 66 0.84 20.42 2.51
N GLU A 67 2.16 20.59 2.61
CA GLU A 67 3.13 19.81 1.82
C GLU A 67 3.18 18.33 2.17
N HIS A 68 2.63 17.95 3.33
CA HIS A 68 2.67 16.58 3.85
C HIS A 68 1.28 15.90 3.93
N CYS A 69 0.30 16.33 3.15
CA CYS A 69 -1.02 15.70 3.14
C CYS A 69 -0.97 14.20 2.83
N SER A 70 -0.06 13.76 1.95
CA SER A 70 0.21 12.33 1.68
C SER A 70 1.27 11.71 2.59
N GLY A 71 1.84 12.50 3.52
CA GLY A 71 2.90 12.09 4.44
C GLY A 71 4.32 12.07 3.87
N TYR A 72 4.51 12.29 2.58
CA TYR A 72 5.81 12.29 1.92
C TYR A 72 6.01 13.56 1.08
N ASN A 73 7.20 14.13 1.14
CA ASN A 73 7.64 15.15 0.20
C ASN A 73 9.03 14.83 -0.34
N TYR A 74 9.19 14.85 -1.66
CA TYR A 74 10.46 14.50 -2.33
C TYR A 74 11.64 15.38 -1.91
N ASN A 75 11.39 16.63 -1.51
CA ASN A 75 12.43 17.56 -1.10
C ASN A 75 12.96 17.33 0.32
N ASP A 76 12.32 16.44 1.09
CA ASP A 76 12.76 16.13 2.44
C ASP A 76 14.02 15.24 2.45
N SER A 77 14.81 15.40 3.50
CA SER A 77 16.05 14.66 3.73
C SER A 77 15.99 13.70 4.92
N LEU A 78 14.83 13.65 5.62
CA LEU A 78 14.61 12.79 6.79
C LEU A 78 13.38 11.93 6.57
N ILE A 79 13.49 10.62 6.80
CA ILE A 79 12.37 9.70 6.94
C ILE A 79 12.05 9.54 8.41
N TRP A 80 10.77 9.68 8.77
CA TRP A 80 10.26 9.52 10.13
C TRP A 80 9.83 8.08 10.42
N GLY A 81 9.62 7.28 9.38
CA GLY A 81 9.18 5.91 9.41
C GLY A 81 8.31 5.56 8.21
N PHE A 82 7.58 4.45 8.32
CA PHE A 82 6.75 3.90 7.26
C PHE A 82 5.35 3.63 7.80
N THR A 83 4.36 4.32 7.24
CA THR A 83 2.94 4.15 7.61
C THR A 83 2.26 3.14 6.70
N GLN A 84 1.11 2.61 7.13
CA GLN A 84 0.47 1.46 6.48
C GLN A 84 -0.66 1.84 5.52
N ASN A 85 -1.14 3.09 5.60
CA ASN A 85 -2.13 3.65 4.70
C ASN A 85 -1.82 5.12 4.39
N LYS A 86 -2.33 5.61 3.29
CA LYS A 86 -2.06 6.96 2.79
C LYS A 86 -3.31 7.57 2.16
N LEU A 87 -3.41 8.90 2.20
CA LEU A 87 -4.16 9.66 1.21
C LEU A 87 -3.23 10.06 0.09
N ASN A 88 -3.69 9.99 -1.16
CA ASN A 88 -2.89 10.31 -2.34
C ASN A 88 -3.65 11.28 -3.25
N GLY A 89 -2.99 12.38 -3.65
CA GLY A 89 -3.56 13.39 -4.54
C GLY A 89 -4.59 14.31 -3.90
N THR A 90 -4.71 14.33 -2.57
CA THR A 90 -5.65 15.19 -1.83
C THR A 90 -4.94 16.31 -1.09
N GLY A 91 -5.62 17.45 -0.94
CA GLY A 91 -5.15 18.56 -0.14
C GLY A 91 -5.57 18.51 1.33
N ILE A 92 -6.07 17.39 1.82
CA ILE A 92 -6.48 17.20 3.21
C ILE A 92 -5.59 16.14 3.84
N PRO A 93 -4.92 16.43 4.98
CA PRO A 93 -4.16 15.44 5.70
C PRO A 93 -5.09 14.52 6.51
N ASP A 94 -5.01 13.23 6.25
CA ASP A 94 -5.61 12.18 7.07
C ASP A 94 -4.87 10.87 6.83
N MET A 95 -5.23 9.80 7.54
CA MET A 95 -4.52 8.53 7.50
C MET A 95 -3.05 8.65 7.99
N GLY A 96 -2.14 7.84 7.48
CA GLY A 96 -0.76 7.79 7.97
C GLY A 96 -0.65 6.98 9.27
N ASP A 97 -1.46 5.93 9.39
CA ASP A 97 -1.59 5.14 10.60
C ASP A 97 -0.46 4.11 10.74
N LEU A 98 -0.15 3.73 12.00
CA LEU A 98 0.82 2.69 12.36
C LEU A 98 2.21 2.95 11.76
N LEU A 99 2.86 4.01 12.21
CA LEU A 99 4.20 4.35 11.75
C LEU A 99 5.24 3.41 12.38
N MET A 100 5.98 2.71 11.53
CA MET A 100 7.02 1.76 11.89
C MET A 100 8.39 2.27 11.43
N MET A 101 9.39 2.22 12.31
CA MET A 101 10.76 2.65 12.01
C MET A 101 11.76 1.63 12.54
N PRO A 102 12.42 0.85 11.65
CA PRO A 102 13.47 -0.06 12.06
C PRO A 102 14.77 0.71 12.34
N PHE A 103 15.56 0.22 13.29
CA PHE A 103 16.89 0.73 13.56
C PHE A 103 17.82 -0.34 14.15
N SER A 104 19.12 -0.14 13.98
CA SER A 104 20.18 -0.95 14.58
C SER A 104 20.79 -0.22 15.79
N GLY A 105 21.33 -0.99 16.74
CA GLY A 105 22.06 -0.46 17.88
C GLY A 105 21.16 0.06 19.00
N VAL A 106 21.76 0.85 19.90
CA VAL A 106 21.06 1.42 21.05
C VAL A 106 20.38 2.72 20.65
N SER A 107 19.07 2.78 20.77
CA SER A 107 18.31 4.01 20.58
C SER A 107 18.63 5.02 21.69
N GLY A 108 19.06 6.18 21.31
CA GLY A 108 19.25 7.33 22.23
C GLY A 108 18.76 8.63 21.62
N LYS A 109 18.11 8.58 20.45
CA LYS A 109 17.77 9.79 19.69
C LYS A 109 16.41 9.64 19.00
N GLU A 110 15.97 10.70 18.35
CA GLU A 110 14.75 10.74 17.55
C GLU A 110 14.69 9.55 16.57
N PHE A 111 13.53 8.88 16.53
CA PHE A 111 13.28 7.75 15.62
C PHE A 111 13.07 8.24 14.19
N LYS A 112 14.08 8.92 13.63
CA LYS A 112 14.12 9.44 12.27
C LYS A 112 15.48 9.13 11.69
N SER A 113 15.58 9.06 10.38
CA SER A 113 16.85 8.80 9.69
C SER A 113 17.01 9.67 8.48
N LYS A 114 18.22 10.15 8.27
CA LYS A 114 18.63 10.68 6.96
C LYS A 114 18.60 9.57 5.93
N TYR A 115 18.42 9.95 4.67
CA TYR A 115 18.46 9.07 3.52
C TYR A 115 18.91 9.84 2.27
N SER A 116 19.37 9.09 1.26
CA SER A 116 19.76 9.65 -0.03
C SER A 116 18.78 9.19 -1.12
N LYS A 117 18.41 10.11 -2.00
CA LYS A 117 17.57 9.81 -3.18
C LYS A 117 18.22 8.77 -4.11
N ASP A 118 19.56 8.70 -4.16
CA ASP A 118 20.28 7.68 -4.94
C ASP A 118 20.10 6.27 -4.42
N ARG A 119 19.61 6.12 -3.19
CA ARG A 119 19.32 4.84 -2.53
C ARG A 119 17.84 4.66 -2.20
N GLU A 120 17.00 5.47 -2.80
CA GLU A 120 15.54 5.39 -2.74
C GLU A 120 15.00 4.89 -4.07
N ILE A 121 14.17 3.84 -4.04
CA ILE A 121 13.61 3.22 -5.23
C ILE A 121 12.11 3.02 -5.00
N ALA A 122 11.30 3.42 -5.98
CA ALA A 122 9.88 3.10 -6.02
C ALA A 122 9.50 2.54 -7.40
N SER A 123 8.60 1.57 -7.39
CA SER A 123 7.94 1.03 -8.57
C SER A 123 6.55 0.52 -8.18
N PRO A 124 5.63 0.29 -9.13
CA PRO A 124 4.31 -0.22 -8.80
C PRO A 124 4.36 -1.46 -7.89
N GLY A 125 3.80 -1.33 -6.69
CA GLY A 125 3.79 -2.39 -5.68
C GLY A 125 5.09 -2.58 -4.87
N TYR A 126 6.08 -1.71 -5.02
CA TYR A 126 7.34 -1.83 -4.30
C TYR A 126 7.95 -0.48 -3.95
N TYR A 127 8.51 -0.40 -2.75
CA TYR A 127 9.33 0.72 -2.28
C TYR A 127 10.56 0.21 -1.53
N SER A 128 11.68 0.91 -1.64
CA SER A 128 12.90 0.59 -0.91
C SER A 128 13.74 1.84 -0.65
N VAL A 129 14.40 1.87 0.50
CA VAL A 129 15.32 2.94 0.88
C VAL A 129 16.37 2.41 1.87
N TYR A 130 17.53 3.05 1.89
CA TYR A 130 18.51 2.84 2.94
C TYR A 130 18.49 3.98 3.95
N LEU A 131 18.35 3.66 5.23
CA LEU A 131 18.31 4.57 6.36
C LEU A 131 19.73 4.80 6.91
N ASP A 132 20.30 5.99 6.65
CA ASP A 132 21.71 6.28 6.92
C ASP A 132 22.06 6.26 8.41
N ASP A 133 21.22 6.90 9.24
CA ASP A 133 21.47 6.99 10.67
C ASP A 133 21.07 5.69 11.42
N ASN A 134 20.13 4.94 10.85
CA ASN A 134 19.60 3.70 11.45
C ASN A 134 20.34 2.45 10.96
N HIS A 135 21.16 2.56 9.91
CA HIS A 135 21.92 1.46 9.31
C HIS A 135 21.05 0.26 8.89
N VAL A 136 19.89 0.54 8.30
CA VAL A 136 18.93 -0.48 7.87
C VAL A 136 18.48 -0.20 6.43
N LYS A 137 18.53 -1.23 5.58
CA LYS A 137 17.80 -1.21 4.31
C LYS A 137 16.36 -1.64 4.55
N VAL A 138 15.42 -0.82 4.14
CA VAL A 138 13.98 -1.10 4.18
C VAL A 138 13.48 -1.44 2.80
N GLU A 139 12.70 -2.51 2.69
CA GLU A 139 11.98 -2.90 1.48
C GLU A 139 10.51 -3.13 1.86
N LEU A 140 9.57 -2.59 1.08
CA LEU A 140 8.13 -2.66 1.31
C LEU A 140 7.41 -3.20 0.08
N SER A 141 6.42 -4.03 0.31
CA SER A 141 5.45 -4.47 -0.69
C SER A 141 4.12 -4.79 -0.02
N CYS A 142 3.09 -5.15 -0.78
CA CYS A 142 1.78 -5.44 -0.20
C CYS A 142 0.91 -6.34 -1.10
N THR A 143 -0.08 -6.93 -0.47
CA THR A 143 -1.35 -7.38 -1.04
C THR A 143 -2.42 -6.31 -0.79
N PRO A 144 -3.67 -6.45 -1.23
CA PRO A 144 -4.69 -5.42 -1.01
C PRO A 144 -4.91 -5.03 0.47
N HIS A 145 -4.78 -5.97 1.43
CA HIS A 145 -5.05 -5.74 2.84
C HIS A 145 -3.86 -6.00 3.77
N VAL A 146 -2.72 -6.47 3.23
CA VAL A 146 -1.57 -6.83 4.06
C VAL A 146 -0.28 -6.23 3.51
N ALA A 147 0.40 -5.40 4.30
CA ALA A 147 1.76 -4.98 4.02
C ALA A 147 2.77 -6.07 4.40
N ILE A 148 3.87 -6.15 3.66
CA ILE A 148 5.06 -6.87 4.07
C ILE A 148 6.26 -5.91 4.06
N HIS A 149 6.95 -5.85 5.20
CA HIS A 149 8.18 -5.11 5.40
C HIS A 149 9.34 -6.10 5.49
N LYS A 150 10.47 -5.71 4.93
CA LYS A 150 11.73 -6.45 5.05
C LYS A 150 12.84 -5.49 5.43
N TYR A 151 13.48 -5.76 6.56
CA TYR A 151 14.53 -4.95 7.16
C TYR A 151 15.84 -5.73 7.15
N SER A 152 16.86 -5.21 6.46
CA SER A 152 18.21 -5.78 6.45
C SER A 152 19.12 -4.90 7.29
N PHE A 153 19.70 -5.47 8.34
CA PHE A 153 20.49 -4.75 9.35
C PHE A 153 21.98 -4.77 9.03
N ASP A 154 22.63 -3.60 9.04
CA ASP A 154 24.08 -3.46 8.83
C ASP A 154 24.88 -3.41 10.14
N GLN A 155 24.19 -3.44 11.28
CA GLN A 155 24.78 -3.50 12.63
C GLN A 155 23.99 -4.44 13.52
N ASP A 156 24.58 -4.83 14.66
CA ASP A 156 23.93 -5.64 15.69
C ASP A 156 22.85 -4.86 16.43
N GLY A 157 21.88 -5.53 17.05
CA GLY A 157 20.88 -4.95 17.93
C GLY A 157 19.70 -4.34 17.15
N GLY A 158 19.02 -5.16 16.35
CA GLY A 158 17.84 -4.74 15.59
C GLY A 158 16.62 -4.48 16.46
N ALA A 159 15.93 -3.37 16.19
CA ALA A 159 14.67 -3.02 16.84
C ALA A 159 13.71 -2.33 15.85
N VAL A 160 12.42 -2.33 16.18
CA VAL A 160 11.37 -1.62 15.44
C VAL A 160 10.61 -0.71 16.40
N TYR A 161 10.74 0.58 16.19
CA TYR A 161 9.89 1.58 16.80
C TYR A 161 8.52 1.57 16.11
N ILE A 162 7.45 1.50 16.88
CA ILE A 162 6.08 1.61 16.38
C ILE A 162 5.37 2.75 17.13
N ASN A 163 5.02 3.78 16.35
CA ASN A 163 4.21 4.87 16.85
C ASN A 163 2.73 4.59 16.53
N PHE A 164 2.02 4.09 17.52
CA PHE A 164 0.57 3.86 17.41
C PHE A 164 -0.25 5.15 17.50
N GLN A 165 0.39 6.30 17.78
CA GLN A 165 -0.23 7.63 17.77
C GLN A 165 -0.12 8.31 16.41
N SER A 166 0.54 7.67 15.41
CA SER A 166 0.81 8.30 14.14
C SER A 166 -0.47 8.63 13.38
N GLY A 167 -0.37 9.69 12.60
CA GLY A 167 -1.41 10.17 11.71
C GLY A 167 -0.95 11.49 11.10
N SER A 168 -1.58 11.88 10.01
CA SER A 168 -1.34 13.17 9.36
C SER A 168 -2.00 14.30 10.14
N VAL A 169 -1.38 15.48 10.16
CA VAL A 169 -1.78 16.64 10.97
C VAL A 169 -1.93 17.85 10.07
N SER A 170 -3.03 18.56 10.21
CA SER A 170 -3.27 19.86 9.55
C SER A 170 -2.66 21.02 10.32
N THR A 171 -2.50 22.16 9.65
CA THR A 171 -2.29 23.45 10.29
C THR A 171 -3.49 23.88 11.15
N GLU A 172 -4.66 23.35 10.86
CA GLU A 172 -5.89 23.55 11.64
C GLU A 172 -6.06 22.40 12.63
N GLU A 173 -6.06 22.71 13.91
CA GLU A 173 -6.10 21.72 15.00
C GLU A 173 -7.32 20.79 14.93
N GLN A 174 -8.44 21.26 14.36
CA GLN A 174 -9.66 20.47 14.20
C GLN A 174 -9.52 19.28 13.23
N TYR A 175 -8.52 19.30 12.35
CA TYR A 175 -8.26 18.23 11.35
C TYR A 175 -7.07 17.35 11.74
N GLU A 176 -6.50 17.55 12.94
CA GLU A 176 -5.43 16.70 13.44
C GLU A 176 -5.94 15.28 13.69
N THR A 177 -5.33 14.29 13.05
CA THR A 177 -5.61 12.88 13.35
C THR A 177 -5.14 12.53 14.74
N ARG A 178 -6.04 12.02 15.57
CA ARG A 178 -5.80 11.63 16.96
C ARG A 178 -6.37 10.25 17.24
N VAL A 179 -5.67 9.48 18.03
CA VAL A 179 -6.19 8.22 18.56
C VAL A 179 -6.94 8.50 19.85
N ILE A 180 -8.27 8.53 19.81
CA ILE A 180 -9.15 8.85 20.94
C ILE A 180 -9.47 7.63 21.80
N ASN A 181 -9.33 6.42 21.26
CA ASN A 181 -9.37 5.16 22.00
C ASN A 181 -8.48 4.12 21.30
N SER A 182 -7.79 3.30 22.07
CA SER A 182 -6.90 2.28 21.52
C SER A 182 -6.71 1.12 22.47
N LYS A 183 -6.44 -0.04 21.89
CA LYS A 183 -5.93 -1.19 22.61
C LYS A 183 -4.81 -1.82 21.77
N VAL A 184 -3.64 -1.94 22.39
CA VAL A 184 -2.50 -2.66 21.83
C VAL A 184 -2.28 -3.88 22.70
N ASN A 185 -2.26 -5.06 22.11
CA ASN A 185 -2.10 -6.34 22.79
C ASN A 185 -0.95 -7.13 22.14
N VAL A 186 0.01 -7.56 22.94
CA VAL A 186 1.02 -8.53 22.54
C VAL A 186 0.40 -9.91 22.72
N ALA A 187 -0.01 -10.54 21.61
CA ALA A 187 -0.75 -11.79 21.63
C ALA A 187 0.16 -12.99 21.93
N ASP A 188 1.39 -12.93 21.41
CA ASP A 188 2.46 -13.90 21.62
C ASP A 188 3.82 -13.25 21.31
N ASP A 189 4.91 -14.04 21.32
CA ASP A 189 6.27 -13.53 21.08
C ASP A 189 6.48 -12.99 19.64
N TYR A 190 5.55 -13.21 18.72
CA TYR A 190 5.66 -12.80 17.31
C TYR A 190 4.58 -11.83 16.87
N THR A 191 3.48 -11.70 17.66
CA THR A 191 2.23 -11.11 17.16
C THR A 191 1.71 -10.02 18.07
N ILE A 192 1.44 -8.87 17.49
CA ILE A 192 0.76 -7.74 18.10
C ILE A 192 -0.60 -7.60 17.43
N SER A 193 -1.64 -7.44 18.22
CA SER A 193 -2.99 -7.14 17.75
C SER A 193 -3.54 -5.91 18.41
N GLY A 194 -4.46 -5.22 17.75
CA GLY A 194 -5.06 -4.07 18.39
C GLY A 194 -6.12 -3.38 17.55
N PHE A 195 -6.65 -2.33 18.12
CA PHE A 195 -7.51 -1.42 17.40
C PHE A 195 -7.23 0.03 17.80
N HIS A 196 -7.54 0.93 16.88
CA HIS A 196 -7.56 2.37 17.12
C HIS A 196 -8.93 2.94 16.70
N HIS A 197 -9.48 3.78 17.55
CA HIS A 197 -10.55 4.70 17.19
C HIS A 197 -9.89 6.06 16.94
N LEU A 198 -9.87 6.46 15.68
CA LEU A 198 -9.20 7.65 15.22
C LEU A 198 -10.21 8.75 14.92
N LYS A 199 -9.85 9.97 15.27
CA LYS A 199 -10.56 11.18 14.90
C LYS A 199 -9.61 12.09 14.13
N GLY A 200 -9.93 12.39 12.90
CA GLY A 200 -9.22 13.28 12.00
C GLY A 200 -10.21 14.05 11.15
N TRP A 201 -9.97 14.17 9.85
CA TRP A 201 -10.99 14.65 8.91
C TRP A 201 -12.24 13.76 8.94
N VAL A 202 -12.04 12.46 9.02
CA VAL A 202 -13.09 11.46 9.21
C VAL A 202 -12.86 10.71 10.53
N GLU A 203 -13.93 10.44 11.27
CA GLU A 203 -13.88 9.56 12.43
C GLU A 203 -13.97 8.11 11.95
N ARG A 204 -13.01 7.24 12.37
CA ARG A 204 -12.92 5.86 11.88
C ARG A 204 -12.37 4.89 12.92
N GLN A 205 -12.67 3.63 12.74
CA GLN A 205 -12.07 2.52 13.48
C GLN A 205 -11.10 1.75 12.58
N LEU A 206 -9.92 1.44 13.11
CA LEU A 206 -8.89 0.64 12.43
C LEU A 206 -8.47 -0.49 13.35
N TYR A 207 -8.58 -1.71 12.87
CA TYR A 207 -8.12 -2.93 13.52
C TYR A 207 -6.90 -3.44 12.78
N TYR A 208 -5.94 -4.00 13.52
CA TYR A 208 -4.69 -4.45 12.91
C TYR A 208 -4.10 -5.68 13.59
N ILE A 209 -3.33 -6.41 12.79
CA ILE A 209 -2.39 -7.44 13.20
C ILE A 209 -1.02 -7.08 12.68
N ILE A 210 -0.01 -7.09 13.54
CA ILE A 210 1.40 -6.97 13.17
C ILE A 210 2.07 -8.28 13.58
N GLN A 211 2.66 -8.97 12.63
CA GLN A 211 3.36 -10.23 12.87
C GLN A 211 4.82 -10.11 12.39
N PHE A 212 5.75 -10.61 13.21
CA PHE A 212 7.17 -10.68 12.88
C PHE A 212 7.59 -12.12 12.59
N ASP A 213 8.61 -12.32 11.74
CA ASP A 213 9.19 -13.64 11.45
C ASP A 213 10.23 -14.08 12.49
N LYS A 214 10.55 -13.20 13.46
CA LYS A 214 11.47 -13.45 14.58
C LYS A 214 10.78 -13.09 15.90
N PRO A 215 11.17 -13.75 17.00
CA PRO A 215 10.55 -13.47 18.30
C PRO A 215 10.98 -12.08 18.85
N ILE A 216 10.03 -11.40 19.45
CA ILE A 216 10.21 -10.19 20.24
C ILE A 216 10.93 -10.59 21.53
N VAL A 217 12.05 -9.95 21.84
CA VAL A 217 12.86 -10.23 23.04
C VAL A 217 12.45 -9.35 24.21
N SER A 218 12.17 -8.08 23.93
CA SER A 218 11.71 -7.11 24.95
C SER A 218 10.95 -5.96 24.30
N ILE A 219 10.20 -5.24 25.10
CA ILE A 219 9.36 -4.12 24.66
C ILE A 219 9.53 -2.95 25.60
N ASP A 220 9.93 -1.79 25.08
CA ASP A 220 9.85 -0.53 25.78
C ASP A 220 8.58 0.19 25.39
N THR A 221 7.83 0.68 26.36
CA THR A 221 6.52 1.32 26.11
C THR A 221 6.45 2.69 26.75
N ILE A 222 6.10 3.69 25.94
CA ILE A 222 5.70 5.02 26.39
C ILE A 222 4.17 5.09 26.27
N LYS A 223 3.49 5.26 27.38
CA LYS A 223 2.03 5.34 27.42
C LYS A 223 1.53 6.58 26.68
N GLY A 224 0.36 6.49 26.09
CA GLY A 224 -0.39 7.63 25.56
C GLY A 224 -0.78 8.64 26.65
N ASN A 225 -1.26 9.77 26.22
CA ASN A 225 -1.73 10.88 27.06
C ASN A 225 -3.22 11.19 26.78
N GLU A 226 -3.75 12.23 27.41
CA GLU A 226 -5.15 12.62 27.22
C GLU A 226 -5.49 13.04 25.78
N ARG A 227 -4.53 13.64 25.07
CA ARG A 227 -4.72 14.10 23.69
C ARG A 227 -4.63 12.94 22.70
N ASN A 228 -3.76 11.97 22.97
CA ASN A 228 -3.57 10.79 22.11
C ASN A 228 -3.35 9.54 22.98
N LYS A 229 -4.35 8.68 23.02
CA LYS A 229 -4.44 7.58 23.99
C LYS A 229 -3.67 6.32 23.58
N ALA A 230 -3.13 6.26 22.38
CA ALA A 230 -2.31 5.13 21.95
C ALA A 230 -0.90 5.20 22.55
N PRO A 231 -0.24 4.07 22.75
CA PRO A 231 1.16 4.04 23.17
C PRO A 231 2.11 4.30 22.00
N VAL A 232 3.39 4.47 22.39
CA VAL A 232 4.54 4.35 21.49
C VAL A 232 5.39 3.21 22.03
N CYS A 233 5.78 2.27 21.18
CA CYS A 233 6.53 1.09 21.60
C CYS A 233 7.81 0.91 20.79
N VAL A 234 8.83 0.34 21.42
CA VAL A 234 10.03 -0.18 20.77
C VAL A 234 10.08 -1.68 21.00
N PHE A 235 10.05 -2.44 19.92
CA PHE A 235 10.15 -3.89 19.94
C PHE A 235 11.58 -4.29 19.59
N HIS A 236 12.26 -5.00 20.49
CA HIS A 236 13.63 -5.42 20.35
C HIS A 236 13.73 -6.85 19.88
N PHE A 237 14.70 -7.11 18.99
CA PHE A 237 14.96 -8.41 18.38
C PHE A 237 16.44 -8.77 18.54
N ASN A 238 16.75 -10.06 18.59
CA ASN A 238 18.15 -10.54 18.66
C ASN A 238 18.77 -10.61 17.27
N GLN A 239 18.85 -9.46 16.59
CA GLN A 239 19.39 -9.35 15.24
C GLN A 239 20.88 -9.04 15.26
N LYS A 240 21.63 -9.67 14.37
CA LYS A 240 23.04 -9.40 14.10
C LYS A 240 23.22 -8.68 12.78
N LYS A 241 24.38 -8.08 12.58
CA LYS A 241 24.77 -7.53 11.29
C LYS A 241 24.61 -8.58 10.18
N GLY A 242 23.89 -8.21 9.12
CA GLY A 242 23.56 -9.06 7.98
C GLY A 242 22.26 -9.86 8.13
N ASP A 243 21.63 -9.85 9.30
CA ASP A 243 20.33 -10.49 9.50
C ASP A 243 19.21 -9.72 8.82
N VAL A 244 18.13 -10.44 8.55
CA VAL A 244 16.89 -9.91 8.02
C VAL A 244 15.75 -10.17 9.02
N LEU A 245 14.94 -9.14 9.26
CA LEU A 245 13.66 -9.21 9.97
C LEU A 245 12.55 -8.86 9.00
N GLN A 246 11.49 -9.66 8.98
CA GLN A 246 10.29 -9.33 8.24
C GLN A 246 9.11 -9.05 9.18
N ALA A 247 8.25 -8.12 8.77
CA ALA A 247 6.99 -7.85 9.45
C ALA A 247 5.85 -7.87 8.44
N LYS A 248 4.71 -8.46 8.82
CA LYS A 248 3.44 -8.34 8.11
C LYS A 248 2.52 -7.43 8.90
N VAL A 249 1.78 -6.57 8.22
CA VAL A 249 0.78 -5.70 8.85
C VAL A 249 -0.53 -5.84 8.08
N ALA A 250 -1.50 -6.48 8.69
CA ALA A 250 -2.85 -6.57 8.13
C ALA A 250 -3.76 -5.53 8.77
N LEU A 251 -4.59 -4.90 7.96
CA LEU A 251 -5.60 -3.94 8.39
C LEU A 251 -7.01 -4.45 8.13
N SER A 252 -7.96 -4.02 8.97
CA SER A 252 -9.40 -4.19 8.81
C SER A 252 -10.13 -2.98 9.39
N THR A 253 -11.25 -2.60 8.79
CA THR A 253 -12.15 -1.60 9.36
C THR A 253 -13.22 -2.23 10.26
N VAL A 254 -13.26 -3.56 10.33
CA VAL A 254 -14.34 -4.34 10.96
C VAL A 254 -13.93 -4.87 12.34
N SER A 255 -12.86 -5.67 12.39
CA SER A 255 -12.43 -6.33 13.63
C SER A 255 -10.99 -6.86 13.56
N ILE A 256 -10.42 -7.24 14.71
CA ILE A 256 -9.13 -7.93 14.80
C ILE A 256 -9.18 -9.27 14.04
N GLU A 257 -10.29 -10.01 14.15
CA GLU A 257 -10.50 -11.26 13.43
C GLU A 257 -10.59 -11.04 11.91
N GLY A 258 -11.11 -9.88 11.47
CA GLY A 258 -11.07 -9.44 10.07
C GLY A 258 -9.63 -9.27 9.58
N ALA A 259 -8.80 -8.56 10.33
CA ALA A 259 -7.39 -8.40 10.00
C ALA A 259 -6.62 -9.75 9.98
N TYR A 260 -6.93 -10.69 10.89
CA TYR A 260 -6.38 -12.05 10.82
C TYR A 260 -6.79 -12.78 9.55
N ARG A 261 -8.10 -12.75 9.19
CA ARG A 261 -8.58 -13.38 7.95
C ARG A 261 -7.93 -12.79 6.70
N ASN A 262 -7.75 -11.47 6.67
CA ASN A 262 -7.05 -10.80 5.58
C ASN A 262 -5.61 -11.32 5.47
N MET A 263 -4.88 -11.43 6.59
CA MET A 263 -3.52 -11.95 6.62
C MET A 263 -3.44 -13.40 6.17
N ASP A 264 -4.27 -14.26 6.71
CA ASP A 264 -4.26 -15.70 6.40
C ASP A 264 -4.63 -15.98 4.93
N SER A 265 -5.61 -15.22 4.40
CA SER A 265 -6.06 -15.39 3.02
C SER A 265 -5.07 -14.86 1.99
N GLU A 266 -4.49 -13.69 2.24
CA GLU A 266 -3.68 -13.00 1.23
C GLU A 266 -2.17 -13.24 1.37
N LEU A 267 -1.69 -13.48 2.61
CA LEU A 267 -0.27 -13.56 2.92
C LEU A 267 0.06 -14.56 4.03
N ALA A 268 -0.27 -15.83 3.83
CA ALA A 268 0.08 -16.90 4.78
C ALA A 268 1.60 -17.18 4.87
N HIS A 269 2.38 -16.80 3.85
CA HIS A 269 3.82 -17.08 3.75
C HIS A 269 4.69 -15.85 4.01
N TRP A 270 6.03 -16.03 4.12
CA TRP A 270 7.04 -14.99 4.32
C TRP A 270 7.89 -14.70 3.07
N ASN A 271 7.43 -15.10 1.87
CA ASN A 271 8.16 -14.89 0.63
C ASN A 271 7.93 -13.46 0.10
N PHE A 272 8.80 -12.52 0.50
CA PHE A 272 8.75 -11.12 0.10
C PHE A 272 8.74 -10.94 -1.44
N ASN A 273 9.58 -11.71 -2.15
CA ASN A 273 9.69 -11.57 -3.61
C ASN A 273 8.39 -11.97 -4.31
N GLN A 274 7.72 -13.02 -3.85
CA GLN A 274 6.43 -13.44 -4.38
C GLN A 274 5.35 -12.35 -4.20
N VAL A 275 5.35 -11.65 -3.06
CA VAL A 275 4.43 -10.52 -2.83
C VAL A 275 4.73 -9.38 -3.79
N LYS A 276 6.01 -9.00 -3.91
CA LYS A 276 6.47 -7.95 -4.83
C LYS A 276 6.05 -8.25 -6.28
N GLU A 277 6.31 -9.46 -6.76
CA GLU A 277 5.94 -9.90 -8.11
C GLU A 277 4.42 -9.91 -8.30
N GLY A 278 3.67 -10.42 -7.31
CA GLY A 278 2.21 -10.43 -7.32
C GLY A 278 1.61 -9.02 -7.34
N SER A 279 2.17 -8.09 -6.58
CA SER A 279 1.73 -6.69 -6.58
C SER A 279 2.04 -6.00 -7.92
N SER A 280 3.24 -6.19 -8.46
CA SER A 280 3.62 -5.69 -9.79
C SER A 280 2.72 -6.24 -10.89
N LYS A 281 2.39 -7.54 -10.84
CA LYS A 281 1.48 -8.16 -11.80
C LYS A 281 0.08 -7.55 -11.75
N ARG A 282 -0.46 -7.26 -10.57
CA ARG A 282 -1.76 -6.58 -10.43
C ARG A 282 -1.76 -5.21 -11.11
N TRP A 283 -0.65 -4.49 -11.03
CA TRP A 283 -0.47 -3.23 -11.75
C TRP A 283 -0.38 -3.44 -13.26
N GLU A 284 0.37 -4.43 -13.72
CA GLU A 284 0.44 -4.77 -15.14
C GLU A 284 -0.95 -5.12 -15.70
N ASP A 285 -1.76 -5.89 -14.96
CA ASP A 285 -3.12 -6.27 -15.34
C ASP A 285 -4.06 -5.04 -15.51
N ILE A 286 -3.84 -3.96 -14.75
CA ILE A 286 -4.59 -2.70 -14.89
C ILE A 286 -4.02 -1.84 -16.03
N LEU A 287 -2.70 -1.68 -16.08
CA LEU A 287 -2.05 -0.80 -17.07
C LEU A 287 -2.23 -1.33 -18.49
N SER A 288 -2.25 -2.66 -18.69
CA SER A 288 -2.43 -3.31 -19.98
C SER A 288 -3.85 -3.18 -20.54
N ARG A 289 -4.81 -2.62 -19.80
CA ARG A 289 -6.16 -2.31 -20.33
C ARG A 289 -6.14 -1.21 -21.38
N VAL A 290 -5.06 -0.43 -21.45
CA VAL A 290 -4.83 0.56 -22.50
C VAL A 290 -3.40 0.46 -22.99
N GLU A 291 -3.24 0.26 -24.28
CA GLU A 291 -1.94 0.32 -24.94
C GLU A 291 -1.86 1.60 -25.76
N ILE A 292 -0.76 2.35 -25.60
CA ILE A 292 -0.50 3.56 -26.38
C ILE A 292 0.79 3.45 -27.17
N GLU A 293 0.79 4.04 -28.34
CA GLU A 293 2.00 4.29 -29.12
C GLU A 293 2.52 5.70 -28.80
N GLY A 294 3.85 5.84 -28.71
CA GLY A 294 4.47 7.13 -28.42
C GLY A 294 5.90 7.00 -27.92
N SER A 295 6.53 8.14 -27.65
CA SER A 295 7.86 8.20 -27.05
C SER A 295 7.84 7.63 -25.61
N VAL A 296 9.03 7.29 -25.10
CA VAL A 296 9.18 6.82 -23.70
C VAL A 296 8.61 7.85 -22.72
N GLU A 297 8.80 9.14 -22.97
CA GLU A 297 8.26 10.19 -22.13
C GLU A 297 6.73 10.26 -22.15
N GLN A 298 6.12 10.12 -23.32
CA GLN A 298 4.66 10.06 -23.46
C GLN A 298 4.08 8.84 -22.75
N LYS A 299 4.72 7.66 -22.90
CA LYS A 299 4.34 6.45 -22.18
C LYS A 299 4.49 6.62 -20.67
N ARG A 300 5.59 7.23 -20.20
CA ARG A 300 5.78 7.52 -18.77
C ARG A 300 4.66 8.41 -18.23
N ASN A 301 4.36 9.50 -18.89
CA ASN A 301 3.30 10.42 -18.45
C ASN A 301 1.94 9.73 -18.42
N PHE A 302 1.61 8.95 -19.43
CA PHE A 302 0.34 8.25 -19.51
C PHE A 302 0.20 7.16 -18.44
N TYR A 303 1.16 6.24 -18.34
CA TYR A 303 1.07 5.12 -17.41
C TYR A 303 1.26 5.56 -15.95
N THR A 304 2.03 6.61 -15.68
CA THR A 304 2.10 7.21 -14.34
C THR A 304 0.78 7.86 -13.96
N SER A 305 0.11 8.58 -14.88
CA SER A 305 -1.21 9.14 -14.63
C SER A 305 -2.25 8.05 -14.38
N MET A 306 -2.20 6.96 -15.15
CA MET A 306 -3.06 5.80 -14.95
C MET A 306 -2.78 5.09 -13.61
N TYR A 307 -1.51 4.97 -13.21
CA TYR A 307 -1.12 4.48 -11.87
C TYR A 307 -1.75 5.33 -10.76
N HIS A 308 -1.64 6.64 -10.81
CA HIS A 308 -2.25 7.54 -9.81
C HIS A 308 -3.78 7.42 -9.79
N LEU A 309 -4.42 7.21 -10.94
CA LEU A 309 -5.88 7.02 -11.02
C LEU A 309 -6.35 5.80 -10.21
N PHE A 310 -5.57 4.71 -10.18
CA PHE A 310 -5.92 3.47 -9.48
C PHE A 310 -5.26 3.32 -8.10
N PHE A 311 -4.60 4.37 -7.62
CA PHE A 311 -4.09 4.39 -6.24
C PHE A 311 -5.23 4.50 -5.22
N GLN A 312 -6.30 5.18 -5.59
CA GLN A 312 -7.56 5.32 -4.87
C GLN A 312 -8.73 5.25 -5.87
N PRO A 313 -9.95 4.92 -5.42
CA PRO A 313 -10.40 4.66 -4.05
C PRO A 313 -9.86 3.35 -3.50
N ASN A 314 -9.94 3.18 -2.17
CA ASN A 314 -9.46 1.96 -1.53
C ASN A 314 -10.61 0.98 -1.29
N ASN A 315 -10.42 -0.29 -1.62
CA ASN A 315 -11.33 -1.35 -1.20
C ASN A 315 -11.12 -1.64 0.30
N MET A 316 -12.08 -1.28 1.12
CA MET A 316 -12.03 -1.40 2.58
C MET A 316 -12.84 -2.60 3.10
N ALA A 317 -13.43 -3.42 2.22
CA ALA A 317 -14.06 -4.67 2.62
C ALA A 317 -12.99 -5.70 2.94
N ASP A 318 -13.14 -6.43 4.07
CA ASP A 318 -12.32 -7.59 4.38
C ASP A 318 -12.52 -8.70 3.34
N VAL A 319 -11.63 -9.67 3.27
CA VAL A 319 -11.71 -10.79 2.31
C VAL A 319 -12.98 -11.63 2.41
N ASP A 320 -13.72 -11.52 3.53
CA ASP A 320 -15.05 -12.16 3.72
C ASP A 320 -16.21 -11.23 3.29
N GLY A 321 -15.90 -10.10 2.67
CA GLY A 321 -16.86 -9.10 2.18
C GLY A 321 -17.42 -8.18 3.27
N LYS A 322 -17.01 -8.31 4.54
CA LYS A 322 -17.47 -7.42 5.59
C LYS A 322 -16.79 -6.05 5.48
N TYR A 323 -17.55 -5.01 5.73
CA TYR A 323 -17.06 -3.64 5.79
C TYR A 323 -17.81 -2.81 6.84
N ARG A 324 -17.19 -1.72 7.27
CA ARG A 324 -17.82 -0.74 8.16
C ARG A 324 -18.38 0.42 7.33
N GLY A 325 -19.68 0.61 7.40
CA GLY A 325 -20.37 1.69 6.71
C GLY A 325 -20.25 3.03 7.45
N ALA A 326 -20.71 4.09 6.80
CA ALA A 326 -20.63 5.46 7.32
C ALA A 326 -21.42 5.70 8.64
N ASN A 327 -22.40 4.84 8.95
CA ASN A 327 -23.14 4.86 10.22
C ASN A 327 -22.50 4.04 11.34
N ASP A 328 -21.22 3.65 11.17
CA ASP A 328 -20.44 2.81 12.09
C ASP A 328 -20.94 1.36 12.26
N SER A 329 -21.91 0.94 11.44
CA SER A 329 -22.42 -0.44 11.44
C SER A 329 -21.62 -1.32 10.48
N VAL A 330 -21.55 -2.63 10.78
CA VAL A 330 -20.88 -3.60 9.93
C VAL A 330 -21.88 -4.24 8.98
N PHE A 331 -21.57 -4.25 7.71
CA PHE A 331 -22.34 -4.84 6.62
C PHE A 331 -21.52 -5.89 5.88
N VAL A 332 -22.13 -6.56 4.91
CA VAL A 332 -21.49 -7.51 4.00
C VAL A 332 -21.76 -7.07 2.56
N SER A 333 -20.71 -6.85 1.81
CA SER A 333 -20.80 -6.66 0.36
C SER A 333 -20.96 -8.01 -0.33
N LEU A 334 -21.92 -8.12 -1.24
CA LEU A 334 -22.15 -9.35 -2.01
C LEU A 334 -21.07 -9.59 -3.08
N SER A 335 -20.46 -8.53 -3.57
CA SER A 335 -19.31 -8.59 -4.51
C SER A 335 -17.98 -8.85 -3.81
N GLY A 336 -17.90 -8.62 -2.49
CA GLY A 336 -16.66 -8.60 -1.73
C GLY A 336 -15.91 -7.27 -1.82
N GLU A 337 -16.49 -6.22 -2.43
CA GLU A 337 -15.86 -4.90 -2.56
C GLU A 337 -16.72 -3.81 -1.92
N TYR A 338 -16.09 -2.90 -1.22
CA TYR A 338 -16.67 -1.65 -0.69
C TYR A 338 -15.61 -0.58 -0.76
N TYR A 339 -15.86 0.44 -1.55
CA TYR A 339 -14.90 1.50 -1.81
C TYR A 339 -15.13 2.70 -0.92
N SER A 340 -14.07 3.23 -0.33
CA SER A 340 -14.08 4.43 0.49
C SER A 340 -12.98 5.38 0.01
N THR A 341 -12.80 6.50 0.70
CA THR A 341 -11.82 7.54 0.32
C THR A 341 -12.11 8.22 -1.01
N PHE A 342 -13.39 8.38 -1.37
CA PHE A 342 -13.79 9.21 -2.51
C PHE A 342 -13.91 10.69 -2.11
N SER A 343 -13.36 11.55 -2.96
CA SER A 343 -13.76 12.96 -3.01
C SER A 343 -14.54 13.18 -4.31
N LEU A 344 -15.85 13.04 -4.27
CA LEU A 344 -16.71 13.13 -5.45
C LEU A 344 -16.60 14.48 -6.16
N TRP A 345 -16.34 15.55 -5.40
CA TRP A 345 -16.14 16.90 -5.95
C TRP A 345 -14.92 16.96 -6.89
N ASP A 346 -13.86 16.19 -6.59
CA ASP A 346 -12.67 16.12 -7.43
C ASP A 346 -12.82 15.10 -8.56
N THR A 347 -13.35 13.91 -8.25
CA THR A 347 -13.27 12.73 -9.13
C THR A 347 -14.33 12.67 -10.22
N PHE A 348 -15.47 13.40 -10.07
CA PHE A 348 -16.56 13.36 -11.04
C PHE A 348 -16.17 13.84 -12.43
N ARG A 349 -15.15 14.71 -12.55
CA ARG A 349 -14.76 15.35 -13.81
C ARG A 349 -14.10 14.41 -14.78
N ALA A 350 -13.23 13.52 -14.29
CA ALA A 350 -12.44 12.63 -15.15
C ALA A 350 -12.31 11.22 -14.59
N ALA A 351 -12.01 11.04 -13.30
CA ALA A 351 -11.73 9.73 -12.73
C ALA A 351 -12.91 8.77 -12.84
N HIS A 352 -14.11 9.17 -12.41
CA HIS A 352 -15.31 8.31 -12.54
C HIS A 352 -15.69 8.00 -13.99
N PRO A 353 -15.73 8.96 -14.94
CA PRO A 353 -15.90 8.63 -16.35
C PRO A 353 -14.83 7.65 -16.87
N MET A 354 -13.57 7.80 -16.45
CA MET A 354 -12.51 6.91 -16.87
C MET A 354 -12.67 5.49 -16.32
N TYR A 355 -13.15 5.33 -15.07
CA TYR A 355 -13.44 4.00 -14.51
C TYR A 355 -14.51 3.26 -15.31
N THR A 356 -15.51 3.96 -15.87
CA THR A 356 -16.54 3.33 -16.73
C THR A 356 -15.95 2.77 -18.04
N ILE A 357 -14.79 3.24 -18.46
CA ILE A 357 -14.08 2.78 -19.65
C ILE A 357 -13.09 1.69 -19.29
N LEU A 358 -12.27 1.92 -18.24
CA LEU A 358 -11.14 1.07 -17.90
C LEU A 358 -11.52 -0.14 -17.04
N VAL A 359 -12.47 0.03 -16.11
CA VAL A 359 -12.88 -0.99 -15.14
C VAL A 359 -14.40 -1.02 -14.96
N PRO A 360 -15.19 -1.16 -16.05
CA PRO A 360 -16.65 -1.10 -15.99
C PRO A 360 -17.23 -2.15 -15.02
N GLU A 361 -16.54 -3.26 -14.81
CA GLU A 361 -16.93 -4.31 -13.88
C GLU A 361 -16.90 -3.87 -12.40
N LYS A 362 -16.12 -2.83 -12.06
CA LYS A 362 -16.01 -2.29 -10.68
C LYS A 362 -16.97 -1.14 -10.40
N VAL A 363 -17.53 -0.56 -11.44
CA VAL A 363 -18.40 0.62 -11.31
C VAL A 363 -19.65 0.34 -10.46
N PRO A 364 -20.34 -0.81 -10.59
CA PRO A 364 -21.50 -1.13 -9.72
C PRO A 364 -21.14 -1.09 -8.23
N ASP A 365 -19.97 -1.59 -7.85
CA ASP A 365 -19.54 -1.60 -6.45
C ASP A 365 -19.16 -0.19 -5.95
N MET A 366 -18.56 0.62 -6.83
CA MET A 366 -18.31 2.05 -6.53
C MET A 366 -19.61 2.84 -6.33
N ILE A 367 -20.68 2.50 -7.07
CA ILE A 367 -22.01 3.15 -6.91
C ILE A 367 -22.69 2.67 -5.63
N ASN A 368 -22.51 1.41 -5.24
CA ASN A 368 -23.13 0.82 -4.05
C ASN A 368 -22.42 1.24 -2.74
N THR A 369 -21.26 1.89 -2.84
CA THR A 369 -20.51 2.44 -1.70
C THR A 369 -21.08 3.77 -1.24
#